data_e0ab371896eed6299f2df58a3eb1349a
#
_entry.id   e0ab371896eed6299f2df58a3eb1349a
#
_cell.length_a   1.000
_cell.length_b   1.000
_cell.length_c   1.000
_cell.angle_alpha   90.00
_cell.angle_beta   90.00
_cell.angle_gamma   90.00
#
_symmetry.space_group_name_H-M   'P 1'
#
loop_
_entity.id
_entity.type
_entity.pdbx_description
1 polymer ?
#
loop_
_entity_poly.entity_id
_entity_poly.type
_entity_poly.pdbx_seq_one_letter_code
_entity_poly.pdbx_strand_id
1 'polypeptide(L)'
;MRVTFDPAASDELDRIFAWIAKDNPRAASEMIARIEARVMRLEIPELTHMGRPGLIEGTRELVEWPYLIVYRVFEDRDEIVILSVVHGAQYRGGGDRHC
;
A
#
# COMPACT_ATOMS: atom_id res chain seq x y z
N MET A 1 -15.48 7.80 0.69
CA MET A 1 -14.25 8.56 1.02
C MET A 1 -13.31 8.59 -0.16
N ARG A 2 -12.63 9.69 -0.34
CA ARG A 2 -11.69 9.86 -1.45
C ARG A 2 -10.34 9.24 -1.08
N VAL A 3 -9.76 8.50 -2.02
CA VAL A 3 -8.42 7.93 -1.82
C VAL A 3 -7.39 8.83 -2.49
N THR A 4 -6.35 9.18 -1.74
CA THR A 4 -5.21 9.92 -2.27
C THR A 4 -3.93 9.21 -1.88
N PHE A 5 -2.85 9.46 -2.63
CA PHE A 5 -1.55 8.86 -2.35
C PHE A 5 -0.62 9.94 -1.82
N ASP A 6 -0.01 9.66 -0.68
CA ASP A 6 1.09 10.49 -0.21
C ASP A 6 2.22 10.43 -1.25
N PRO A 7 2.96 11.52 -1.46
CA PRO A 7 4.08 11.50 -2.42
C PRO A 7 5.06 10.37 -2.19
N ALA A 8 5.32 10.02 -0.92
CA ALA A 8 6.22 8.90 -0.62
C ALA A 8 5.67 7.60 -1.17
N ALA A 9 4.36 7.38 -1.08
CA ALA A 9 3.74 6.17 -1.59
C ALA A 9 3.81 6.13 -3.12
N SER A 10 3.58 7.27 -3.77
CA SER A 10 3.67 7.36 -5.22
C SER A 10 5.08 7.02 -5.69
N ASP A 11 6.09 7.55 -5.00
CA ASP A 11 7.49 7.26 -5.33
C ASP A 11 7.81 5.78 -5.15
N GLU A 12 7.24 5.18 -4.11
CA GLU A 12 7.44 3.75 -3.87
C GLU A 12 6.83 2.89 -4.97
N LEU A 13 5.66 3.28 -5.46
CA LEU A 13 5.06 2.57 -6.59
C LEU A 13 5.94 2.66 -7.83
N ASP A 14 6.52 3.82 -8.08
CA ASP A 14 7.42 3.98 -9.21
C ASP A 14 8.64 3.08 -9.07
N ARG A 15 9.19 2.97 -7.88
CA ARG A 15 10.34 2.12 -7.63
C ARG A 15 10.00 0.64 -7.77
N ILE A 16 8.80 0.25 -7.31
CA ILE A 16 8.33 -1.13 -7.47
C ILE A 16 8.22 -1.45 -8.96
N PHE A 17 7.61 -0.54 -9.72
CA PHE A 17 7.47 -0.75 -11.15
C PHE A 17 8.85 -0.93 -11.80
N ALA A 18 9.77 -0.03 -11.51
CA ALA A 18 11.10 -0.07 -12.13
C ALA A 18 11.83 -1.37 -11.78
N TRP A 19 11.70 -1.81 -10.53
CA TRP A 19 12.36 -3.02 -10.07
C TRP A 19 11.86 -4.26 -10.82
N ILE A 20 10.55 -4.40 -10.94
CA ILE A 20 9.96 -5.56 -11.61
C ILE A 20 10.20 -5.48 -13.12
N ALA A 21 10.10 -4.28 -13.68
CA ALA A 21 10.20 -4.08 -15.13
C ALA A 21 11.59 -4.41 -15.68
N LYS A 22 12.61 -4.42 -14.82
CA LYS A 22 13.94 -4.83 -15.26
C LYS A 22 13.92 -6.22 -15.85
N ASP A 23 13.11 -7.10 -15.31
CA ASP A 23 13.02 -8.47 -15.78
C ASP A 23 11.77 -8.73 -16.59
N ASN A 24 10.65 -8.05 -16.27
CA ASN A 24 9.38 -8.36 -16.89
C ASN A 24 8.45 -7.15 -16.82
N PRO A 25 8.46 -6.32 -17.89
CA PRO A 25 7.60 -5.11 -17.90
C PRO A 25 6.12 -5.42 -17.78
N ARG A 26 5.65 -6.54 -18.35
CA ARG A 26 4.24 -6.89 -18.22
C ARG A 26 3.88 -7.20 -16.78
N ALA A 27 4.74 -7.94 -16.09
CA ALA A 27 4.49 -8.26 -14.68
C ALA A 27 4.49 -6.99 -13.84
N ALA A 28 5.33 -6.01 -14.18
CA ALA A 28 5.36 -4.73 -13.48
C ALA A 28 4.02 -4.02 -13.61
N SER A 29 3.49 -3.94 -14.84
CA SER A 29 2.21 -3.29 -15.07
C SER A 29 1.08 -4.01 -14.34
N GLU A 30 1.11 -5.33 -14.34
CA GLU A 30 0.07 -6.12 -13.68
C GLU A 30 0.10 -5.94 -12.18
N MET A 31 1.30 -5.88 -11.59
CA MET A 31 1.41 -5.68 -10.14
C MET A 31 0.88 -4.33 -9.72
N ILE A 32 1.26 -3.27 -10.45
CA ILE A 32 0.79 -1.93 -10.13
C ILE A 32 -0.74 -1.86 -10.26
N ALA A 33 -1.29 -2.48 -11.32
CA ALA A 33 -2.74 -2.50 -11.51
C ALA A 33 -3.45 -3.20 -10.36
N ARG A 34 -2.88 -4.31 -9.85
CA ARG A 34 -3.47 -5.01 -8.73
C ARG A 34 -3.44 -4.19 -7.45
N ILE A 35 -2.32 -3.49 -7.22
CA ILE A 35 -2.21 -2.62 -6.04
C ILE A 35 -3.24 -1.51 -6.13
N GLU A 36 -3.35 -0.87 -7.30
CA GLU A 36 -4.29 0.23 -7.47
C GLU A 36 -5.74 -0.24 -7.32
N ALA A 37 -6.07 -1.39 -7.88
CA ALA A 37 -7.42 -1.93 -7.74
C ALA A 37 -7.74 -2.24 -6.29
N ARG A 38 -6.76 -2.75 -5.55
CA ARG A 38 -6.94 -3.05 -4.14
C ARG A 38 -7.22 -1.78 -3.35
N VAL A 39 -6.45 -0.73 -3.64
CA VAL A 39 -6.59 0.55 -2.97
C VAL A 39 -7.93 1.19 -3.25
N MET A 40 -8.38 1.14 -4.51
CA MET A 40 -9.63 1.79 -4.88
C MET A 40 -10.84 1.18 -4.21
N ARG A 41 -10.76 -0.08 -3.81
CA ARG A 41 -11.85 -0.72 -3.10
C ARG A 41 -12.10 -0.07 -1.74
N LEU A 42 -11.12 0.63 -1.20
CA LEU A 42 -11.29 1.31 0.08
C LEU A 42 -12.31 2.45 -0.01
N GLU A 43 -12.62 2.93 -1.21
CA GLU A 43 -13.64 3.96 -1.37
C GLU A 43 -15.05 3.43 -1.15
N ILE A 44 -15.23 2.12 -1.17
CA ILE A 44 -16.50 1.50 -0.85
C ILE A 44 -16.66 1.56 0.67
N PRO A 45 -17.72 2.21 1.19
CA PRO A 45 -17.82 2.48 2.63
C PRO A 45 -17.64 1.23 3.50
N GLU A 46 -18.19 0.09 3.07
CA GLU A 46 -18.11 -1.13 3.86
C GLU A 46 -16.69 -1.70 3.91
N LEU A 47 -15.81 -1.25 3.01
CA LEU A 47 -14.46 -1.79 2.91
C LEU A 47 -13.40 -0.82 3.40
N THR A 48 -13.77 0.38 3.80
CA THR A 48 -12.80 1.42 4.18
C THR A 48 -11.84 0.96 5.27
N HIS A 49 -12.33 0.20 6.23
CA HIS A 49 -11.52 -0.26 7.35
C HIS A 49 -11.17 -1.74 7.25
N MET A 50 -11.15 -2.30 6.04
CA MET A 50 -10.92 -3.74 5.87
C MET A 50 -9.49 -4.15 6.19
N GLY A 51 -8.55 -3.22 6.18
CA GLY A 51 -7.16 -3.54 6.48
C GLY A 51 -6.97 -3.88 7.95
N ARG A 52 -5.94 -4.68 8.23
CA ARG A 52 -5.58 -5.01 9.62
C ARG A 52 -4.86 -3.81 10.25
N PRO A 53 -4.80 -3.74 11.59
CA PRO A 53 -4.04 -2.66 12.24
C PRO A 53 -2.59 -2.69 11.81
N GLY A 54 -2.03 -1.50 11.53
CA GLY A 54 -0.64 -1.37 11.11
C GLY A 54 0.31 -1.29 12.28
N LEU A 55 1.60 -1.24 11.98
CA LEU A 55 2.63 -1.15 13.02
C LEU A 55 2.58 0.18 13.75
N ILE A 56 2.22 1.23 13.04
CA ILE A 56 2.09 2.55 13.64
C ILE A 56 0.64 2.75 14.03
N GLU A 57 0.42 3.21 15.26
CA GLU A 57 -0.94 3.40 15.76
C GLU A 57 -1.73 4.32 14.83
N GLY A 58 -2.97 3.95 14.56
CA GLY A 58 -3.84 4.73 13.69
C GLY A 58 -3.73 4.36 12.22
N THR A 59 -2.77 3.52 11.85
CA THR A 59 -2.65 3.06 10.48
C THR A 59 -3.28 1.70 10.30
N ARG A 60 -3.54 1.35 9.02
CA ARG A 60 -4.04 0.04 8.64
C ARG A 60 -3.22 -0.48 7.47
N GLU A 61 -3.22 -1.78 7.28
CA GLU A 61 -2.45 -2.43 6.24
C GLU A 61 -3.33 -3.34 5.42
N LEU A 62 -3.14 -3.29 4.09
CA LEU A 62 -3.69 -4.26 3.17
C LEU A 62 -2.54 -5.06 2.59
N VAL A 63 -2.79 -6.35 2.37
CA VAL A 63 -1.78 -7.21 1.74
C VAL A 63 -2.13 -7.42 0.29
N GLU A 64 -1.22 -7.08 -0.59
CA GLU A 64 -1.26 -7.48 -2.00
C GLU A 64 0.10 -8.13 -2.24
N TRP A 65 0.17 -9.40 -1.95
CA TRP A 65 1.44 -10.12 -1.87
C TRP A 65 2.32 -9.88 -3.09
N PRO A 66 3.59 -9.58 -2.93
CA PRO A 66 4.36 -9.55 -1.66
C PRO A 66 4.40 -8.17 -1.00
N TYR A 67 3.51 -7.26 -1.38
CA TYR A 67 3.56 -5.89 -0.90
C TYR A 67 2.53 -5.63 0.17
N LEU A 68 2.86 -4.69 1.05
CA LEU A 68 1.95 -4.17 2.05
C LEU A 68 1.60 -2.73 1.68
N ILE A 69 0.32 -2.43 1.75
CA ILE A 69 -0.20 -1.09 1.49
C ILE A 69 -0.61 -0.52 2.83
N VAL A 70 0.08 0.54 3.27
CA VAL A 70 -0.18 1.16 4.56
C VAL A 70 -1.01 2.42 4.33
N TYR A 71 -2.11 2.55 5.05
CA TYR A 71 -2.99 3.70 4.85
C TYR A 71 -3.57 4.17 6.16
N ARG A 72 -4.13 5.38 6.13
CA ARG A 72 -4.82 5.97 7.27
C ARG A 72 -6.13 6.57 6.80
N VAL A 73 -7.17 6.41 7.61
CA VAL A 73 -8.48 6.96 7.33
C VAL A 73 -8.64 8.24 8.13
N PHE A 74 -8.96 9.34 7.45
CA PHE A 74 -9.23 10.63 8.07
C PHE A 74 -10.72 10.92 7.91
N GLU A 75 -11.49 10.54 8.91
CA GLU A 75 -12.95 10.63 8.80
C GLU A 75 -13.42 12.06 8.79
N ASP A 76 -12.72 12.95 9.47
CA ASP A 76 -13.07 14.36 9.50
C ASP A 76 -12.90 15.04 8.14
N ARG A 77 -12.09 14.47 7.27
CA ARG A 77 -11.85 15.01 5.93
C ARG A 77 -12.44 14.14 4.83
N ASP A 78 -13.11 13.05 5.21
CA ASP A 78 -13.68 12.11 4.26
C ASP A 78 -12.61 11.64 3.27
N GLU A 79 -11.43 11.30 3.80
CA GLU A 79 -10.25 11.01 2.99
C GLU A 79 -9.51 9.80 3.51
N ILE A 80 -9.00 8.99 2.58
CA ILE A 80 -8.10 7.88 2.88
C ILE A 80 -6.77 8.21 2.23
N VAL A 81 -5.69 8.22 3.00
CA VAL A 81 -4.37 8.53 2.47
C VAL A 81 -3.53 7.26 2.47
N ILE A 82 -3.02 6.90 1.30
CA ILE A 82 -2.08 5.79 1.18
C ILE A 82 -0.72 6.36 1.54
N LEU A 83 -0.17 5.88 2.65
CA LEU A 83 1.07 6.42 3.21
C LEU A 83 2.30 5.75 2.64
N SER A 84 2.20 4.45 2.35
CA SER A 84 3.39 3.69 1.97
C SER A 84 2.98 2.41 1.26
N VAL A 85 3.81 1.96 0.32
CA VAL A 85 3.67 0.65 -0.31
C VAL A 85 5.05 0.03 -0.27
N VAL A 86 5.21 -1.03 0.52
CA VAL A 86 6.51 -1.61 0.77
C VAL A 86 6.47 -3.12 0.62
N HIS A 87 7.62 -3.72 0.36
CA HIS A 87 7.73 -5.17 0.32
C HIS A 87 7.55 -5.69 1.75
N GLY A 88 6.66 -6.67 1.91
CA GLY A 88 6.30 -7.15 3.24
C GLY A 88 7.49 -7.64 4.05
N ALA A 89 8.44 -8.32 3.38
CA ALA A 89 9.62 -8.81 4.08
C ALA A 89 10.48 -7.67 4.61
N GLN A 90 10.60 -6.58 3.85
CA GLN A 90 11.39 -5.44 4.29
C GLN A 90 10.71 -4.68 5.42
N TYR A 91 9.40 -4.55 5.33
CA TYR A 91 8.66 -3.74 6.29
C TYR A 91 8.69 -4.36 7.69
N ARG A 92 8.48 -5.66 7.78
CA ARG A 92 8.44 -6.33 9.08
C ARG A 92 9.70 -7.14 9.36
N GLY A 93 10.15 -7.87 8.35
CA GLY A 93 11.28 -8.75 8.52
C GLY A 93 12.59 -8.03 8.72
N GLY A 94 12.71 -6.82 8.13
CA GLY A 94 13.94 -6.06 8.30
C GLY A 94 14.24 -5.76 9.75
N GLY A 95 13.20 -5.36 10.50
CA GLY A 95 13.38 -5.10 11.92
C GLY A 95 13.59 -6.36 12.72
N ASP A 96 12.83 -7.39 12.39
CA ASP A 96 12.86 -8.63 13.16
C ASP A 96 14.17 -9.36 13.04
N ARG A 97 14.78 -9.33 11.86
CA ARG A 97 15.99 -10.09 11.63
C ARG A 97 17.16 -9.63 12.46
N HIS A 98 17.08 -8.45 12.99
CA HIS A 98 18.17 -7.88 13.76
C HIS A 98 18.01 -8.10 15.26
N CYS A 99 16.98 -8.78 15.62
CA CYS A 99 16.76 -9.07 17.03
C CYS A 99 17.56 -10.28 17.45
#